data_98f669949c2d5b62aaa5be2303aa049e
#
_entry.id   98f669949c2d5b62aaa5be2303aa049e
#
_cell.length_a   1.000
_cell.length_b   1.000
_cell.length_c   1.000
_cell.angle_alpha   90.00
_cell.angle_beta   90.00
_cell.angle_gamma   90.00
#
_symmetry.space_group_name_H-M   'P 1'
#
loop_
_entity.id
_entity.type
_entity.pdbx_description
1 polymer ?
#
loop_
_entity_poly.entity_id
_entity_poly.type
_entity_poly.pdbx_seq_one_letter_code
_entity_poly.pdbx_strand_id
1 'polypeptide(L)'
;MKIKITGKFIIAFLALTFLMLELHEIVHTAVGRIICGCWGLRDFNAWQICDTCQNVKYAWLSTLAGPVFTFIMIWFGSIFLKITNTNQQKSFGIALIFANTPFGRILNPLLKSGDEATLMSMLIENITLASIVTLFIILLITVYPMYKAFKTIQNKPVGYFLLFFFAPVFAVILVILGILNTILSKGILSEVGFLGSPIMVNIWSVFVMLIVIIFRKNLYMLGQLNTKNDN
;
A
#
# COMPACT_ATOMS: atom_id res chain seq x y z
N MET A 1 16.46 10.13 -13.96
CA MET A 1 17.08 10.36 -12.66
C MET A 1 18.03 9.20 -12.34
N LYS A 2 19.29 9.47 -11.95
CA LYS A 2 20.21 8.42 -11.46
C LYS A 2 19.83 8.07 -10.02
N ILE A 3 19.62 6.78 -9.71
CA ILE A 3 19.23 6.30 -8.39
C ILE A 3 20.46 5.94 -7.56
N LYS A 4 20.46 6.37 -6.29
CA LYS A 4 21.39 5.94 -5.24
C LYS A 4 20.58 5.65 -3.97
N ILE A 5 20.46 4.39 -3.61
CA ILE A 5 19.73 3.97 -2.41
C ILE A 5 20.63 4.15 -1.18
N THR A 6 20.10 4.76 -0.14
CA THR A 6 20.73 4.91 1.18
C THR A 6 19.94 4.15 2.25
N GLY A 7 20.58 3.73 3.34
CA GLY A 7 19.89 3.07 4.45
C GLY A 7 18.72 3.91 5.01
N LYS A 8 18.90 5.24 5.11
CA LYS A 8 17.82 6.14 5.57
C LYS A 8 16.64 6.20 4.59
N PHE A 9 16.90 6.12 3.27
CA PHE A 9 15.85 6.01 2.28
C PHE A 9 15.10 4.68 2.41
N ILE A 10 15.80 3.56 2.63
CA ILE A 10 15.15 2.25 2.82
C ILE A 10 14.21 2.29 4.02
N ILE A 11 14.66 2.81 5.17
CA ILE A 11 13.81 2.94 6.36
C ILE A 11 12.57 3.79 6.06
N ALA A 12 12.75 4.96 5.44
CA ALA A 12 11.66 5.84 5.08
C ALA A 12 10.67 5.19 4.11
N PHE A 13 11.18 4.46 3.11
CA PHE A 13 10.39 3.80 2.08
C PHE A 13 9.59 2.63 2.65
N LEU A 14 10.20 1.77 3.48
CA LEU A 14 9.49 0.67 4.13
C LEU A 14 8.43 1.19 5.11
N ALA A 15 8.75 2.22 5.90
CA ALA A 15 7.77 2.84 6.77
C ALA A 15 6.59 3.44 5.97
N LEU A 16 6.87 4.09 4.83
CA LEU A 16 5.82 4.57 3.92
C LEU A 16 4.97 3.40 3.38
N THR A 17 5.60 2.28 3.03
CA THR A 17 4.88 1.07 2.56
C THR A 17 3.91 0.57 3.62
N PHE A 18 4.36 0.41 4.86
CA PHE A 18 3.50 -0.03 5.96
C PHE A 18 2.42 1.01 6.27
N LEU A 19 2.75 2.32 6.22
CA LEU A 19 1.75 3.36 6.42
C LEU A 19 0.66 3.35 5.32
N MET A 20 1.03 3.13 4.06
CA MET A 20 0.05 3.02 2.97
C MET A 20 -0.86 1.79 3.16
N LEU A 21 -0.32 0.68 3.65
CA LEU A 21 -1.12 -0.50 4.00
C LEU A 21 -2.10 -0.19 5.14
N GLU A 22 -1.62 0.41 6.23
CA GLU A 22 -2.49 0.82 7.36
C GLU A 22 -3.61 1.77 6.92
N LEU A 23 -3.28 2.76 6.08
CA LEU A 23 -4.28 3.71 5.56
C LEU A 23 -5.30 3.02 4.65
N HIS A 24 -4.89 2.02 3.87
CA HIS A 24 -5.78 1.20 3.06
C HIS A 24 -6.84 0.49 3.94
N GLU A 25 -6.40 -0.16 5.02
CA GLU A 25 -7.30 -0.84 5.96
C GLU A 25 -8.17 0.15 6.75
N ILE A 26 -7.63 1.30 7.15
CA ILE A 26 -8.41 2.36 7.81
C ILE A 26 -9.51 2.90 6.89
N VAL A 27 -9.24 3.06 5.60
CA VAL A 27 -10.24 3.55 4.64
C VAL A 27 -11.40 2.57 4.49
N HIS A 28 -11.14 1.25 4.48
CA HIS A 28 -12.20 0.24 4.50
C HIS A 28 -13.13 0.42 5.70
N THR A 29 -12.54 0.45 6.90
CA THR A 29 -13.33 0.54 8.15
C THR A 29 -13.99 1.91 8.33
N ALA A 30 -13.37 2.99 7.85
CA ALA A 30 -13.97 4.34 7.89
C ALA A 30 -15.22 4.43 7.01
N VAL A 31 -15.18 3.89 5.78
CA VAL A 31 -16.35 3.81 4.91
C VAL A 31 -17.41 2.87 5.52
N GLY A 32 -16.99 1.74 6.08
CA GLY A 32 -17.87 0.84 6.85
C GLY A 32 -18.57 1.58 8.00
N ARG A 33 -17.83 2.39 8.74
CA ARG A 33 -18.40 3.23 9.83
C ARG A 33 -19.44 4.22 9.32
N ILE A 34 -19.21 4.84 8.16
CA ILE A 34 -20.17 5.77 7.55
C ILE A 34 -21.47 5.04 7.17
N ILE A 35 -21.36 3.83 6.62
CA ILE A 35 -22.50 3.03 6.16
C ILE A 35 -23.30 2.44 7.35
N CYS A 36 -22.60 1.92 8.35
CA CYS A 36 -23.19 1.09 9.40
C CYS A 36 -23.40 1.82 10.73
N GLY A 37 -22.79 3.00 10.93
CA GLY A 37 -22.86 3.71 12.20
C GLY A 37 -21.94 3.17 13.30
N CYS A 38 -21.22 2.06 13.06
CA CYS A 38 -20.32 1.41 14.02
C CYS A 38 -18.98 1.02 13.36
N TRP A 39 -17.90 0.91 14.16
CA TRP A 39 -16.62 0.43 13.67
C TRP A 39 -16.63 -1.09 13.55
N GLY A 40 -16.21 -1.59 12.38
CA GLY A 40 -15.92 -3.00 12.20
C GLY A 40 -14.56 -3.39 12.77
N LEU A 41 -14.30 -4.68 12.90
CA LEU A 41 -12.99 -5.17 13.33
C LEU A 41 -11.95 -4.98 12.22
N ARG A 42 -10.72 -4.65 12.61
CA ARG A 42 -9.58 -4.49 11.70
C ARG A 42 -8.32 -5.05 12.36
N ASP A 43 -7.54 -5.80 11.62
CA ASP A 43 -6.16 -6.15 11.98
C ASP A 43 -5.15 -5.47 11.02
N PHE A 44 -3.94 -6.02 10.86
CA PHE A 44 -2.89 -5.43 10.03
C PHE A 44 -3.15 -5.48 8.53
N ASN A 45 -3.97 -6.42 8.04
CA ASN A 45 -4.19 -6.68 6.62
C ASN A 45 -5.56 -7.29 6.32
N ALA A 46 -6.48 -7.19 7.25
CA ALA A 46 -7.85 -7.64 7.09
C ALA A 46 -8.80 -6.74 7.87
N TRP A 47 -10.02 -6.65 7.39
CA TRP A 47 -11.07 -5.85 8.00
C TRP A 47 -12.41 -6.56 7.85
N GLN A 48 -13.36 -6.19 8.70
CA GLN A 48 -14.73 -6.68 8.67
C GLN A 48 -15.69 -5.51 8.89
N ILE A 49 -16.89 -5.62 8.35
CA ILE A 49 -17.98 -4.71 8.69
C ILE A 49 -18.46 -5.04 10.11
N CYS A 50 -19.00 -4.06 10.84
CA CYS A 50 -19.50 -4.34 12.19
C CYS A 50 -20.75 -5.25 12.16
N ASP A 51 -20.85 -6.14 13.15
CA ASP A 51 -21.90 -7.18 13.23
C ASP A 51 -23.33 -6.60 13.31
N THR A 52 -23.48 -5.39 13.82
CA THR A 52 -24.77 -4.69 13.98
C THR A 52 -25.16 -3.84 12.75
N CYS A 53 -24.48 -3.99 11.63
CA CYS A 53 -24.74 -3.22 10.42
C CYS A 53 -26.12 -3.53 9.83
N GLN A 54 -26.98 -2.53 9.75
CA GLN A 54 -28.30 -2.67 9.13
C GLN A 54 -28.26 -2.45 7.60
N ASN A 55 -27.25 -1.75 7.09
CA ASN A 55 -27.12 -1.36 5.69
C ASN A 55 -26.18 -2.28 4.89
N VAL A 56 -26.22 -3.59 5.15
CA VAL A 56 -25.33 -4.61 4.57
C VAL A 56 -25.30 -4.57 3.03
N LYS A 57 -26.40 -4.17 2.39
CA LYS A 57 -26.46 -4.05 0.92
C LYS A 57 -25.43 -3.06 0.32
N TYR A 58 -24.92 -2.13 1.12
CA TYR A 58 -23.88 -1.17 0.71
C TYR A 58 -22.48 -1.54 1.18
N ALA A 59 -22.30 -2.69 1.84
CA ALA A 59 -21.01 -3.14 2.39
C ALA A 59 -19.90 -3.24 1.32
N TRP A 60 -20.26 -3.53 0.08
CA TRP A 60 -19.34 -3.57 -1.05
C TRP A 60 -18.59 -2.25 -1.28
N LEU A 61 -19.17 -1.10 -0.91
CA LEU A 61 -18.49 0.19 -0.97
C LEU A 61 -17.29 0.24 -0.01
N SER A 62 -17.40 -0.38 1.16
CA SER A 62 -16.28 -0.50 2.08
C SER A 62 -15.16 -1.35 1.45
N THR A 63 -15.50 -2.48 0.83
CA THR A 63 -14.53 -3.33 0.12
C THR A 63 -13.84 -2.59 -1.03
N LEU A 64 -14.57 -1.73 -1.74
CA LEU A 64 -14.02 -0.92 -2.83
C LEU A 64 -13.10 0.21 -2.34
N ALA A 65 -13.34 0.73 -1.14
CA ALA A 65 -12.73 1.97 -0.65
C ALA A 65 -11.19 1.87 -0.53
N GLY A 66 -10.66 0.78 0.02
CA GLY A 66 -9.21 0.55 0.13
C GLY A 66 -8.50 0.49 -1.23
N PRO A 67 -8.95 -0.36 -2.18
CA PRO A 67 -8.42 -0.37 -3.55
C PRO A 67 -8.44 1.00 -4.22
N VAL A 68 -9.55 1.74 -4.15
CA VAL A 68 -9.66 3.10 -4.71
C VAL A 68 -8.61 4.02 -4.10
N PHE A 69 -8.46 4.03 -2.76
CA PHE A 69 -7.41 4.79 -2.09
C PHE A 69 -6.02 4.43 -2.63
N THR A 70 -5.70 3.14 -2.71
CA THR A 70 -4.41 2.66 -3.20
C THR A 70 -4.13 3.13 -4.63
N PHE A 71 -5.10 2.98 -5.55
CA PHE A 71 -4.92 3.42 -6.93
C PHE A 71 -4.80 4.94 -7.06
N ILE A 72 -5.56 5.71 -6.26
CA ILE A 72 -5.40 7.18 -6.19
C ILE A 72 -3.97 7.52 -5.77
N MET A 73 -3.40 6.86 -4.76
CA MET A 73 -2.03 7.12 -4.29
C MET A 73 -0.98 6.74 -5.35
N ILE A 74 -1.16 5.64 -6.08
CA ILE A 74 -0.28 5.26 -7.21
C ILE A 74 -0.32 6.35 -8.29
N TRP A 75 -1.50 6.82 -8.68
CA TRP A 75 -1.65 7.87 -9.69
C TRP A 75 -1.12 9.23 -9.19
N PHE A 76 -1.37 9.57 -7.93
CA PHE A 76 -0.80 10.76 -7.30
C PHE A 76 0.73 10.72 -7.34
N GLY A 77 1.36 9.58 -7.02
CA GLY A 77 2.79 9.38 -7.19
C GLY A 77 3.26 9.64 -8.63
N SER A 78 2.49 9.24 -9.64
CA SER A 78 2.82 9.44 -11.05
C SER A 78 2.84 10.90 -11.49
N ILE A 79 2.10 11.79 -10.79
CA ILE A 79 2.11 13.24 -11.06
C ILE A 79 3.50 13.82 -10.80
N PHE A 80 4.21 13.33 -9.78
CA PHE A 80 5.56 13.77 -9.45
C PHE A 80 6.62 13.31 -10.46
N LEU A 81 6.30 12.38 -11.37
CA LEU A 81 7.23 11.89 -12.40
C LEU A 81 7.20 12.68 -13.71
N LYS A 82 6.65 13.90 -13.72
CA LYS A 82 6.71 14.78 -14.89
C LYS A 82 8.16 15.16 -15.20
N ILE A 83 8.47 15.37 -16.48
CA ILE A 83 9.83 15.72 -16.95
C ILE A 83 10.31 17.01 -16.29
N THR A 84 9.42 17.99 -16.09
CA THR A 84 9.70 19.30 -15.49
C THR A 84 9.97 19.25 -13.98
N ASN A 85 9.64 18.15 -13.31
CA ASN A 85 9.81 18.01 -11.87
C ASN A 85 11.27 17.76 -11.48
N THR A 86 11.66 18.21 -10.29
CA THR A 86 12.99 18.01 -9.73
C THR A 86 13.24 16.53 -9.42
N ASN A 87 14.52 16.14 -9.31
CA ASN A 87 14.88 14.77 -8.90
C ASN A 87 14.34 14.42 -7.50
N GLN A 88 14.21 15.39 -6.61
CA GLN A 88 13.60 15.20 -5.29
C GLN A 88 12.13 14.81 -5.41
N GLN A 89 11.36 15.56 -6.20
CA GLN A 89 9.94 15.25 -6.46
C GLN A 89 9.79 13.88 -7.12
N LYS A 90 10.63 13.56 -8.12
CA LYS A 90 10.64 12.24 -8.77
C LYS A 90 10.97 11.11 -7.79
N SER A 91 11.90 11.34 -6.85
CA SER A 91 12.22 10.41 -5.76
C SER A 91 10.98 10.05 -4.95
N PHE A 92 10.27 11.07 -4.47
CA PHE A 92 9.02 10.89 -3.73
C PHE A 92 7.96 10.17 -4.56
N GLY A 93 7.80 10.55 -5.86
CA GLY A 93 6.86 9.89 -6.77
C GLY A 93 7.12 8.39 -6.92
N ILE A 94 8.39 7.97 -7.12
CA ILE A 94 8.78 6.56 -7.16
C ILE A 94 8.45 5.88 -5.83
N ALA A 95 8.84 6.49 -4.71
CA ALA A 95 8.57 5.93 -3.39
C ALA A 95 7.06 5.73 -3.17
N LEU A 96 6.22 6.70 -3.52
CA LEU A 96 4.78 6.62 -3.31
C LEU A 96 4.11 5.56 -4.20
N ILE A 97 4.51 5.45 -5.48
CA ILE A 97 3.97 4.42 -6.39
C ILE A 97 4.24 3.03 -5.82
N PHE A 98 5.49 2.74 -5.47
CA PHE A 98 5.87 1.38 -5.05
C PHE A 98 5.54 1.07 -3.59
N ALA A 99 5.40 2.07 -2.71
CA ALA A 99 4.88 1.90 -1.35
C ALA A 99 3.43 1.40 -1.32
N ASN A 100 2.66 1.64 -2.37
CA ASN A 100 1.30 1.10 -2.55
C ASN A 100 1.28 -0.32 -3.13
N THR A 101 2.41 -1.01 -3.13
CA THR A 101 2.59 -2.44 -3.46
C THR A 101 1.88 -2.89 -4.77
N PRO A 102 2.15 -2.27 -5.94
CA PRO A 102 1.47 -2.63 -7.19
C PRO A 102 1.64 -4.13 -7.55
N PHE A 103 2.77 -4.75 -7.19
CA PHE A 103 2.96 -6.19 -7.35
C PHE A 103 1.98 -7.00 -6.51
N GLY A 104 1.72 -6.60 -5.26
CA GLY A 104 0.74 -7.26 -4.40
C GLY A 104 -0.67 -7.20 -4.99
N ARG A 105 -1.05 -6.03 -5.56
CA ARG A 105 -2.35 -5.88 -6.23
C ARG A 105 -2.49 -6.80 -7.45
N ILE A 106 -1.41 -7.01 -8.22
CA ILE A 106 -1.39 -7.95 -9.34
C ILE A 106 -1.40 -9.41 -8.85
N LEU A 107 -0.69 -9.70 -7.77
CA LEU A 107 -0.58 -11.05 -7.22
C LEU A 107 -1.90 -11.55 -6.61
N ASN A 108 -2.64 -10.68 -5.92
CA ASN A 108 -3.89 -11.06 -5.25
C ASN A 108 -4.91 -11.75 -6.17
N PRO A 109 -5.32 -11.22 -7.32
CA PRO A 109 -6.26 -11.90 -8.20
C PRO A 109 -5.69 -13.19 -8.81
N LEU A 110 -4.36 -13.29 -9.02
CA LEU A 110 -3.74 -14.54 -9.45
C LEU A 110 -3.90 -15.65 -8.40
N LEU A 111 -3.93 -15.27 -7.12
CA LEU A 111 -4.22 -16.16 -5.99
C LEU A 111 -5.72 -16.26 -5.67
N LYS A 112 -6.59 -15.68 -6.51
CA LYS A 112 -8.05 -15.60 -6.31
C LYS A 112 -8.43 -14.98 -4.97
N SER A 113 -7.71 -13.97 -4.56
CA SER A 113 -7.83 -13.28 -3.25
C SER A 113 -7.76 -11.76 -3.41
N GLY A 114 -7.93 -11.04 -2.29
CA GLY A 114 -7.90 -9.59 -2.22
C GLY A 114 -9.25 -8.92 -2.51
N ASP A 115 -9.36 -7.66 -2.11
CA ASP A 115 -10.63 -6.90 -2.15
C ASP A 115 -11.19 -6.77 -3.55
N GLU A 116 -10.33 -6.52 -4.53
CA GLU A 116 -10.73 -6.33 -5.93
C GLU A 116 -11.31 -7.60 -6.52
N ALA A 117 -10.72 -8.76 -6.22
CA ALA A 117 -11.23 -10.06 -6.68
C ALA A 117 -12.51 -10.44 -5.94
N THR A 118 -12.61 -10.13 -4.66
CA THR A 118 -13.83 -10.31 -3.86
C THR A 118 -15.00 -9.48 -4.43
N LEU A 119 -14.75 -8.21 -4.74
CA LEU A 119 -15.77 -7.35 -5.38
C LEU A 119 -16.23 -7.90 -6.74
N MET A 120 -15.30 -8.34 -7.57
CA MET A 120 -15.62 -8.87 -8.88
C MET A 120 -16.38 -10.19 -8.79
N SER A 121 -16.11 -11.01 -7.76
CA SER A 121 -16.86 -12.26 -7.54
C SER A 121 -18.32 -12.04 -7.12
N MET A 122 -18.67 -10.85 -6.61
CA MET A 122 -20.07 -10.47 -6.36
C MET A 122 -20.85 -10.21 -7.67
N LEU A 123 -20.15 -9.92 -8.77
CA LEU A 123 -20.74 -9.62 -10.09
C LEU A 123 -20.62 -10.81 -11.04
N ILE A 124 -19.60 -11.63 -10.89
CA ILE A 124 -19.26 -12.77 -11.77
C ILE A 124 -19.14 -14.02 -10.90
N GLU A 125 -20.10 -14.94 -10.99
CA GLU A 125 -20.13 -16.17 -10.19
C GLU A 125 -18.90 -17.06 -10.39
N ASN A 126 -18.36 -17.10 -11.62
CA ASN A 126 -17.15 -17.85 -11.91
C ASN A 126 -15.91 -17.13 -11.36
N ILE A 127 -15.39 -17.63 -10.24
CA ILE A 127 -14.24 -17.02 -9.52
C ILE A 127 -12.99 -16.89 -10.40
N THR A 128 -12.77 -17.81 -11.32
CA THR A 128 -11.60 -17.74 -12.23
C THR A 128 -11.77 -16.61 -13.23
N LEU A 129 -12.95 -16.44 -13.79
CA LEU A 129 -13.27 -15.34 -14.70
C LEU A 129 -13.24 -14.01 -13.95
N ALA A 130 -13.83 -13.94 -12.76
CA ALA A 130 -13.75 -12.76 -11.88
C ALA A 130 -12.31 -12.34 -11.64
N SER A 131 -11.43 -13.28 -11.30
CA SER A 131 -9.99 -13.03 -11.07
C SER A 131 -9.26 -12.53 -12.33
N ILE A 132 -9.55 -13.10 -13.49
CA ILE A 132 -8.94 -12.67 -14.77
C ILE A 132 -9.37 -11.25 -15.11
N VAL A 133 -10.67 -10.94 -14.98
CA VAL A 133 -11.20 -9.57 -15.23
C VAL A 133 -10.59 -8.58 -14.25
N THR A 134 -10.49 -8.94 -12.97
CA THR A 134 -9.83 -8.11 -11.95
C THR A 134 -8.38 -7.83 -12.30
N LEU A 135 -7.61 -8.86 -12.66
CA LEU A 135 -6.22 -8.71 -13.06
C LEU A 135 -6.08 -7.74 -14.24
N PHE A 136 -6.95 -7.88 -15.25
CA PHE A 136 -6.93 -7.00 -16.41
C PHE A 136 -7.20 -5.54 -16.03
N ILE A 137 -8.19 -5.28 -15.18
CA ILE A 137 -8.51 -3.94 -14.67
C ILE A 137 -7.32 -3.35 -13.89
N ILE A 138 -6.72 -4.13 -12.98
CA ILE A 138 -5.56 -3.67 -12.20
C ILE A 138 -4.39 -3.32 -13.12
N LEU A 139 -4.12 -4.15 -14.13
CA LEU A 139 -3.06 -3.86 -15.11
C LEU A 139 -3.34 -2.58 -15.87
N LEU A 140 -4.57 -2.36 -16.36
CA LEU A 140 -4.94 -1.11 -17.04
C LEU A 140 -4.71 0.12 -16.17
N ILE A 141 -5.03 0.04 -14.88
CA ILE A 141 -4.86 1.16 -13.94
C ILE A 141 -3.38 1.40 -13.60
N THR A 142 -2.58 0.34 -13.44
CA THR A 142 -1.23 0.45 -12.86
C THR A 142 -0.10 0.52 -13.88
N VAL A 143 -0.28 -0.01 -15.09
CA VAL A 143 0.78 -0.07 -16.12
C VAL A 143 1.34 1.31 -16.44
N TYR A 144 0.51 2.33 -16.60
CA TYR A 144 0.99 3.66 -16.96
C TYR A 144 1.83 4.32 -15.85
N PRO A 145 1.41 4.37 -14.58
CA PRO A 145 2.27 4.83 -13.48
C PRO A 145 3.59 4.06 -13.36
N MET A 146 3.55 2.73 -13.48
CA MET A 146 4.75 1.89 -13.43
C MET A 146 5.70 2.15 -14.60
N TYR A 147 5.16 2.29 -15.82
CA TYR A 147 5.95 2.66 -17.01
C TYR A 147 6.65 4.02 -16.83
N LYS A 148 5.94 5.01 -16.28
CA LYS A 148 6.55 6.32 -15.97
C LYS A 148 7.68 6.19 -14.94
N ALA A 149 7.47 5.40 -13.90
CA ALA A 149 8.50 5.13 -12.89
C ALA A 149 9.73 4.48 -13.54
N PHE A 150 9.53 3.44 -14.36
CA PHE A 150 10.60 2.78 -15.10
C PHE A 150 11.39 3.77 -15.99
N LYS A 151 10.71 4.58 -16.79
CA LYS A 151 11.33 5.60 -17.67
C LYS A 151 12.07 6.69 -16.90
N THR A 152 11.70 6.96 -15.66
CA THR A 152 12.36 7.96 -14.82
C THR A 152 13.74 7.49 -14.33
N ILE A 153 13.96 6.17 -14.22
CA ILE A 153 15.20 5.56 -13.76
C ILE A 153 16.20 5.49 -14.90
N GLN A 154 17.37 6.14 -14.76
CA GLN A 154 18.39 6.21 -15.82
C GLN A 154 19.53 5.18 -15.65
N ASN A 155 19.87 4.83 -14.41
CA ASN A 155 20.94 3.87 -14.13
C ASN A 155 20.35 2.53 -13.70
N LYS A 156 20.78 1.44 -14.34
CA LYS A 156 20.28 0.07 -14.04
C LYS A 156 18.74 -0.01 -13.92
N PRO A 157 17.97 0.50 -14.91
CA PRO A 157 16.52 0.72 -14.78
C PRO A 157 15.76 -0.56 -14.44
N VAL A 158 16.11 -1.68 -15.05
CA VAL A 158 15.47 -2.99 -14.78
C VAL A 158 15.71 -3.41 -13.33
N GLY A 159 16.97 -3.37 -12.86
CA GLY A 159 17.31 -3.82 -11.50
C GLY A 159 16.61 -3.00 -10.41
N TYR A 160 16.64 -1.66 -10.51
CA TYR A 160 15.94 -0.83 -9.54
C TYR A 160 14.42 -0.93 -9.65
N PHE A 161 13.88 -1.05 -10.86
CA PHE A 161 12.44 -1.26 -11.03
C PHE A 161 12.00 -2.57 -10.35
N LEU A 162 12.67 -3.68 -10.63
CA LEU A 162 12.35 -4.97 -10.01
C LEU A 162 12.50 -4.93 -8.48
N LEU A 163 13.55 -4.26 -7.99
CA LEU A 163 13.74 -4.08 -6.55
C LEU A 163 12.54 -3.36 -5.92
N PHE A 164 12.14 -2.20 -6.44
CA PHE A 164 11.00 -1.46 -5.91
C PHE A 164 9.67 -2.19 -6.12
N PHE A 165 9.54 -2.96 -7.17
CA PHE A 165 8.33 -3.70 -7.50
C PHE A 165 8.08 -4.87 -6.55
N PHE A 166 9.13 -5.64 -6.22
CA PHE A 166 9.01 -6.85 -5.40
C PHE A 166 9.28 -6.62 -3.91
N ALA A 167 10.31 -5.86 -3.55
CA ALA A 167 10.77 -5.75 -2.17
C ALA A 167 9.68 -5.29 -1.18
N PRO A 168 8.78 -4.34 -1.50
CA PRO A 168 7.72 -3.95 -0.57
C PRO A 168 6.80 -5.12 -0.20
N VAL A 169 6.42 -5.96 -1.17
CA VAL A 169 5.54 -7.11 -0.91
C VAL A 169 6.24 -8.15 -0.04
N PHE A 170 7.52 -8.43 -0.30
CA PHE A 170 8.30 -9.33 0.57
C PHE A 170 8.43 -8.79 2.00
N ALA A 171 8.62 -7.48 2.15
CA ALA A 171 8.65 -6.85 3.48
C ALA A 171 7.30 -6.97 4.20
N VAL A 172 6.18 -6.78 3.49
CA VAL A 172 4.83 -6.97 4.05
C VAL A 172 4.61 -8.43 4.46
N ILE A 173 4.96 -9.39 3.60
CA ILE A 173 4.84 -10.83 3.94
C ILE A 173 5.66 -11.16 5.18
N LEU A 174 6.91 -10.72 5.24
CA LEU A 174 7.77 -11.03 6.38
C LEU A 174 7.30 -10.37 7.68
N VAL A 175 7.05 -9.06 7.64
CA VAL A 175 6.76 -8.28 8.86
C VAL A 175 5.31 -8.45 9.29
N ILE A 176 4.36 -8.23 8.39
CA ILE A 176 2.93 -8.29 8.72
C ILE A 176 2.48 -9.74 8.90
N LEU A 177 2.61 -10.56 7.84
CA LEU A 177 2.06 -11.92 7.89
C LEU A 177 2.94 -12.85 8.76
N GLY A 178 4.26 -12.75 8.65
CA GLY A 178 5.19 -13.63 9.36
C GLY A 178 5.36 -13.29 10.84
N ILE A 179 5.49 -12.00 11.19
CA ILE A 179 5.81 -11.58 12.56
C ILE A 179 4.56 -11.06 13.29
N LEU A 180 3.96 -9.97 12.80
CA LEU A 180 2.94 -9.26 13.56
C LEU A 180 1.64 -10.07 13.70
N ASN A 181 1.15 -10.70 12.64
CA ASN A 181 -0.03 -11.56 12.72
C ASN A 181 0.23 -12.79 13.61
N THR A 182 1.45 -13.34 13.59
CA THR A 182 1.81 -14.46 14.49
C THR A 182 1.80 -14.04 15.96
N ILE A 183 2.23 -12.82 16.27
CA ILE A 183 2.19 -12.30 17.66
C ILE A 183 0.74 -12.01 18.05
N LEU A 184 -0.03 -11.39 17.17
CA LEU A 184 -1.44 -11.07 17.40
C LEU A 184 -2.28 -12.34 17.63
N SER A 185 -2.05 -13.41 16.84
CA SER A 185 -2.75 -14.69 16.98
C SER A 185 -2.48 -15.41 18.28
N LYS A 186 -1.37 -15.09 18.97
CA LYS A 186 -1.06 -15.56 20.33
C LYS A 186 -1.78 -14.76 21.42
N GLY A 187 -2.64 -13.81 21.06
CA GLY A 187 -3.41 -12.99 21.99
C GLY A 187 -2.65 -11.79 22.57
N ILE A 188 -1.44 -11.48 22.09
CA ILE A 188 -0.64 -10.36 22.62
C ILE A 188 -1.23 -9.03 22.13
N LEU A 189 -1.71 -8.18 23.08
CA LEU A 189 -2.35 -6.90 22.81
C LEU A 189 -3.50 -7.01 21.80
N SER A 190 -4.25 -8.12 21.85
CA SER A 190 -5.36 -8.43 20.94
C SER A 190 -6.68 -7.77 21.34
N GLU A 191 -6.75 -7.14 22.51
CA GLU A 191 -7.94 -6.42 22.96
C GLU A 191 -8.28 -5.31 21.96
N VAL A 192 -9.57 -5.20 21.62
CA VAL A 192 -10.08 -4.19 20.68
C VAL A 192 -9.99 -2.81 21.32
N GLY A 193 -9.27 -1.92 20.68
CA GLY A 193 -9.04 -0.54 21.08
C GLY A 193 -9.66 0.46 20.12
N PHE A 194 -8.88 1.45 19.70
CA PHE A 194 -9.31 2.56 18.86
C PHE A 194 -9.66 2.10 17.43
N LEU A 195 -10.71 2.64 16.83
CA LEU A 195 -11.19 2.35 15.46
C LEU A 195 -11.50 0.87 15.17
N GLY A 196 -11.92 0.11 16.16
CA GLY A 196 -12.22 -1.32 16.00
C GLY A 196 -10.98 -2.21 15.82
N SER A 197 -9.78 -1.69 16.07
CA SER A 197 -8.52 -2.40 15.88
C SER A 197 -7.96 -2.91 17.21
N PRO A 198 -7.25 -4.05 17.24
CA PRO A 198 -6.46 -4.45 18.38
C PRO A 198 -5.46 -3.38 18.83
N ILE A 199 -5.15 -3.32 20.11
CA ILE A 199 -4.17 -2.37 20.67
C ILE A 199 -2.83 -2.49 19.94
N MET A 200 -2.39 -3.69 19.62
CA MET A 200 -1.16 -3.95 18.87
C MET A 200 -1.15 -3.26 17.49
N VAL A 201 -2.27 -3.30 16.76
CA VAL A 201 -2.43 -2.65 15.44
C VAL A 201 -2.37 -1.13 15.60
N ASN A 202 -3.00 -0.58 16.64
CA ASN A 202 -2.94 0.86 16.91
C ASN A 202 -1.52 1.33 17.24
N ILE A 203 -0.78 0.57 18.07
CA ILE A 203 0.63 0.87 18.38
C ILE A 203 1.48 0.82 17.11
N TRP A 204 1.29 -0.18 16.26
CA TRP A 204 1.98 -0.31 14.98
C TRP A 204 1.68 0.87 14.05
N SER A 205 0.42 1.25 13.89
CA SER A 205 0.01 2.39 13.05
C SER A 205 0.68 3.68 13.51
N VAL A 206 0.73 3.95 14.83
CA VAL A 206 1.42 5.11 15.39
C VAL A 206 2.94 5.02 15.16
N PHE A 207 3.53 3.85 15.38
CA PHE A 207 4.97 3.62 15.19
C PHE A 207 5.39 3.90 13.74
N VAL A 208 4.71 3.32 12.73
CA VAL A 208 5.07 3.55 11.33
C VAL A 208 4.85 5.01 10.91
N MET A 209 3.79 5.65 11.41
CA MET A 209 3.54 7.07 11.18
C MET A 209 4.70 7.94 11.72
N LEU A 210 5.16 7.68 12.93
CA LEU A 210 6.29 8.41 13.54
C LEU A 210 7.57 8.21 12.73
N ILE A 211 7.88 7.00 12.28
CA ILE A 211 9.06 6.73 11.42
C ILE A 211 8.94 7.50 10.10
N VAL A 212 7.77 7.54 9.46
CA VAL A 212 7.57 8.34 8.23
C VAL A 212 7.82 9.82 8.52
N ILE A 213 7.29 10.38 9.60
CA ILE A 213 7.49 11.79 9.97
C ILE A 213 8.97 12.11 10.19
N ILE A 214 9.69 11.26 10.94
CA ILE A 214 11.12 11.44 11.25
C ILE A 214 11.96 11.39 9.97
N PHE A 215 11.69 10.40 9.09
CA PHE A 215 12.49 10.14 7.90
C PHE A 215 11.90 10.74 6.61
N ARG A 216 10.82 11.52 6.66
CA ARG A 216 10.12 12.06 5.47
C ARG A 216 11.03 12.73 4.45
N LYS A 217 12.04 13.48 4.91
CA LYS A 217 13.00 14.15 4.02
C LYS A 217 13.81 13.16 3.18
N ASN A 218 14.02 11.95 3.67
CA ASN A 218 14.79 10.92 2.99
C ASN A 218 14.03 10.32 1.79
N LEU A 219 12.70 10.40 1.75
CA LEU A 219 11.89 10.00 0.59
C LEU A 219 12.21 10.83 -0.67
N TYR A 220 12.76 12.03 -0.49
CA TYR A 220 13.14 12.94 -1.57
C TYR A 220 14.62 12.78 -2.00
N MET A 221 15.37 11.81 -1.42
CA MET A 221 16.83 11.71 -1.58
C MET A 221 17.29 10.53 -2.44
N LEU A 222 16.41 9.82 -3.13
CA LEU A 222 16.75 8.66 -3.95
C LEU A 222 17.72 8.98 -5.10
N GLY A 223 17.73 10.21 -5.59
CA GLY A 223 18.53 10.66 -6.73
C GLY A 223 19.61 11.69 -6.38
N GLN A 224 19.90 11.94 -5.10
CA GLN A 224 20.96 12.88 -4.71
C GLN A 224 22.31 12.15 -4.63
N LEU A 225 23.22 12.48 -5.54
CA LEU A 225 24.64 12.31 -5.34
C LEU A 225 25.04 13.32 -4.26
N ASN A 226 25.77 12.88 -3.22
CA ASN A 226 26.41 13.81 -2.29
C ASN A 226 27.37 14.70 -3.08
N THR A 227 26.99 15.93 -3.38
CA THR A 227 27.85 16.97 -3.96
C THR A 227 28.89 17.50 -2.96
N LYS A 228 29.19 16.75 -1.90
CA LYS A 228 30.11 17.18 -0.84
C LYS A 228 31.57 16.76 -1.03
N ASN A 229 31.93 16.11 -2.12
CA ASN A 229 33.30 15.64 -2.35
C ASN A 229 33.95 16.11 -3.66
N ASP A 230 33.50 17.23 -4.25
CA ASP A 230 34.18 17.85 -5.39
C ASP A 230 34.53 19.31 -5.04
N ASN A 231 35.30 19.49 -3.97
CA ASN A 231 36.10 20.69 -3.72
C ASN A 231 37.48 20.28 -3.14
#